data_484ad782b942b2e26aad01ff7673bcbb
#
_entry.id   484ad782b942b2e26aad01ff7673bcbb
#
_cell.length_a   1.000
_cell.length_b   1.000
_cell.length_c   1.000
_cell.angle_alpha   90.00
_cell.angle_beta   90.00
_cell.angle_gamma   90.00
#
_symmetry.space_group_name_H-M   'P 1'
#
loop_
_entity.id
_entity.type
_entity.pdbx_description
1 polymer ?
#
loop_
_entity_poly.entity_id
_entity_poly.type
_entity_poly.pdbx_seq_one_letter_code
_entity_poly.pdbx_strand_id
1 'polypeptide(L)'
;MIFPKKFSIQPLEEAILVFTDGSSNGKTVTIIDGKSHVQVTEETSAQRAELRAVIWAFQHLRDHTFNLLTDSLYIVGLFPHIETANIHENKTTIFSLLFGLQKEIKHRDKKYFVGHIRAHSGLPGPLHEGNALADALTKVIALNLHEKIDKAKNSHKIHHQNPASLRYEFHIPREAARQIIMSKLPNI
;
A
#
# COMPACT_ATOMS: atom_id res chain seq x y z
N MET A 1 2.18 17.00 20.88
CA MET A 1 1.00 16.37 20.24
C MET A 1 1.53 15.35 19.24
N ILE A 2 1.32 14.03 19.49
CA ILE A 2 1.78 12.97 18.59
C ILE A 2 0.66 12.78 17.57
N PHE A 3 0.87 13.17 16.34
CA PHE A 3 -0.07 12.89 15.26
C PHE A 3 -0.02 11.39 14.94
N PRO A 4 -1.16 10.70 14.86
CA PRO A 4 -1.16 9.29 14.50
C PRO A 4 -0.57 9.12 13.09
N LYS A 5 0.33 8.13 12.95
CA LYS A 5 0.87 7.77 11.63
C LYS A 5 -0.27 7.41 10.68
N LYS A 6 -0.22 7.96 9.49
CA LYS A 6 -1.20 7.69 8.42
C LYS A 6 -0.78 6.48 7.57
N PHE A 7 0.50 6.17 7.56
CA PHE A 7 1.06 4.99 6.90
C PHE A 7 0.60 3.71 7.60
N SER A 8 -0.03 2.82 6.84
CA SER A 8 -0.40 1.48 7.28
C SER A 8 0.68 0.48 6.91
N ILE A 9 1.06 -0.40 7.83
CA ILE A 9 2.01 -1.49 7.58
C ILE A 9 1.37 -2.60 6.74
N GLN A 10 0.04 -2.63 6.69
CA GLN A 10 -0.73 -3.65 5.98
C GLN A 10 -1.69 -3.01 5.00
N PRO A 11 -2.03 -3.69 3.89
CA PRO A 11 -3.05 -3.23 2.98
C PRO A 11 -4.35 -2.87 3.70
N LEU A 12 -4.97 -1.79 3.26
CA LEU A 12 -6.24 -1.30 3.80
C LEU A 12 -7.39 -1.99 3.08
N GLU A 13 -8.40 -2.39 3.83
CA GLU A 13 -9.66 -2.89 3.29
C GLU A 13 -10.46 -1.72 2.68
N GLU A 14 -11.21 -1.98 1.61
CA GLU A 14 -12.07 -0.99 0.92
C GLU A 14 -11.34 0.29 0.48
N ALA A 15 -10.06 0.18 0.17
CA ALA A 15 -9.24 1.30 -0.27
C ALA A 15 -9.04 1.28 -1.79
N ILE A 16 -8.91 2.46 -2.39
CA ILE A 16 -8.63 2.62 -3.81
C ILE A 16 -7.29 1.95 -4.14
N LEU A 17 -7.26 1.19 -5.22
CA LEU A 17 -6.06 0.54 -5.69
C LEU A 17 -5.31 1.42 -6.68
N VAL A 18 -4.02 1.63 -6.40
CA VAL A 18 -3.15 2.49 -7.19
C VAL A 18 -1.88 1.76 -7.58
N PHE A 19 -1.49 1.86 -8.84
CA PHE A 19 -0.19 1.42 -9.32
C PHE A 19 0.59 2.59 -9.86
N THR A 20 1.88 2.63 -9.56
CA THR A 20 2.78 3.66 -10.07
C THR A 20 4.01 3.03 -10.68
N ASP A 21 4.42 3.57 -11.83
CA ASP A 21 5.64 3.23 -12.54
C ASP A 21 6.25 4.49 -13.13
N GLY A 22 7.58 4.52 -13.22
CA GLY A 22 8.32 5.64 -13.79
C GLY A 22 9.54 5.17 -14.55
N SER A 23 9.76 5.74 -15.73
CA SER A 23 10.88 5.39 -16.60
C SER A 23 11.93 6.49 -16.66
N SER A 24 13.14 6.10 -17.02
CA SER A 24 14.29 7.03 -17.15
C SER A 24 14.13 8.08 -18.25
N ASN A 25 13.17 7.93 -19.14
CA ASN A 25 12.82 8.94 -20.16
C ASN A 25 11.78 9.96 -19.69
N GLY A 26 11.49 10.00 -18.38
CA GLY A 26 10.56 10.93 -17.77
C GLY A 26 9.09 10.55 -17.89
N LYS A 27 8.77 9.42 -18.51
CA LYS A 27 7.40 8.93 -18.61
C LYS A 27 6.98 8.29 -17.28
N THR A 28 5.86 8.72 -16.73
CA THR A 28 5.25 8.15 -15.54
C THR A 28 3.87 7.60 -15.86
N VAL A 29 3.53 6.49 -15.23
CA VAL A 29 2.22 5.87 -15.36
C VAL A 29 1.64 5.70 -13.97
N THR A 30 0.41 6.16 -13.77
CA THR A 30 -0.35 5.90 -12.57
C THR A 30 -1.68 5.27 -12.96
N ILE A 31 -1.99 4.11 -12.40
CA ILE A 31 -3.25 3.41 -12.64
C ILE A 31 -4.08 3.51 -11.38
N ILE A 32 -5.29 4.05 -11.47
CA ILE A 32 -6.25 4.17 -10.37
C ILE A 32 -7.54 3.45 -10.76
N ASP A 33 -7.91 2.44 -10.01
CA ASP A 33 -9.10 1.60 -10.27
C ASP A 33 -9.18 1.15 -11.75
N GLY A 34 -8.04 0.72 -12.31
CA GLY A 34 -7.95 0.25 -13.69
C GLY A 34 -7.87 1.35 -14.77
N LYS A 35 -7.94 2.64 -14.40
CA LYS A 35 -7.76 3.76 -15.32
C LYS A 35 -6.33 4.24 -15.33
N SER A 36 -5.72 4.26 -16.50
CA SER A 36 -4.33 4.69 -16.67
C SER A 36 -4.22 6.21 -16.88
N HIS A 37 -3.33 6.83 -16.12
CA HIS A 37 -2.94 8.22 -16.24
C HIS A 37 -1.45 8.30 -16.58
N VAL A 38 -1.15 8.79 -17.78
CA VAL A 38 0.22 8.91 -18.27
C VAL A 38 0.64 10.37 -18.23
N GLN A 39 1.81 10.63 -17.66
CA GLN A 39 2.41 11.95 -17.64
C GLN A 39 3.82 11.90 -18.21
N VAL A 40 4.25 12.99 -18.78
CA VAL A 40 5.63 13.19 -19.24
C VAL A 40 6.25 14.27 -18.39
N THR A 41 7.36 13.96 -17.77
CA THR A 41 8.14 14.86 -16.92
C THR A 41 9.51 15.11 -17.55
N GLU A 42 10.21 16.11 -17.07
CA GLU A 42 11.60 16.40 -17.51
C GLU A 42 12.63 15.53 -16.77
N GLU A 43 12.17 14.51 -16.03
CA GLU A 43 13.07 13.67 -15.25
C GLU A 43 13.85 12.71 -16.13
N THR A 44 15.16 12.66 -15.92
CA THR A 44 16.09 11.77 -16.63
C THR A 44 16.49 10.55 -15.81
N SER A 45 15.94 10.41 -14.61
CA SER A 45 16.18 9.29 -13.69
C SER A 45 14.87 8.56 -13.42
N ALA A 46 14.86 7.23 -13.60
CA ALA A 46 13.72 6.38 -13.27
C ALA A 46 13.25 6.61 -11.83
N GLN A 47 14.17 6.66 -10.87
CA GLN A 47 13.88 6.89 -9.46
C GLN A 47 13.11 8.20 -9.21
N ARG A 48 13.50 9.29 -9.90
CA ARG A 48 12.79 10.57 -9.79
C ARG A 48 11.45 10.55 -10.50
N ALA A 49 11.35 9.88 -11.64
CA ALA A 49 10.10 9.69 -12.35
C ALA A 49 9.10 8.88 -11.51
N GLU A 50 9.54 7.79 -10.88
CA GLU A 50 8.73 7.00 -9.94
C GLU A 50 8.25 7.86 -8.77
N LEU A 51 9.12 8.67 -8.18
CA LEU A 51 8.75 9.57 -7.08
C LEU A 51 7.72 10.63 -7.52
N ARG A 52 7.83 11.14 -8.75
CA ARG A 52 6.83 12.02 -9.35
C ARG A 52 5.47 11.34 -9.49
N ALA A 53 5.44 10.11 -9.99
CA ALA A 53 4.19 9.33 -10.11
C ALA A 53 3.50 9.16 -8.73
N VAL A 54 4.29 8.84 -7.71
CA VAL A 54 3.81 8.72 -6.35
C VAL A 54 3.26 10.03 -5.81
N ILE A 55 3.99 11.14 -5.94
CA ILE A 55 3.53 12.46 -5.50
C ILE A 55 2.20 12.82 -6.17
N TRP A 56 2.10 12.58 -7.48
CA TRP A 56 0.87 12.83 -8.22
C TRP A 56 -0.31 12.01 -7.68
N ALA A 57 -0.10 10.72 -7.38
CA ALA A 57 -1.11 9.87 -6.78
C ALA A 57 -1.57 10.40 -5.41
N PHE A 58 -0.64 10.83 -4.56
CA PHE A 58 -0.96 11.43 -3.26
C PHE A 58 -1.76 12.72 -3.38
N GLN A 59 -1.46 13.57 -4.36
CA GLN A 59 -2.19 14.79 -4.65
C GLN A 59 -3.60 14.50 -5.15
N HIS A 60 -3.70 13.54 -6.08
CA HIS A 60 -4.98 13.19 -6.71
C HIS A 60 -5.94 12.50 -5.74
N LEU A 61 -5.41 11.71 -4.80
CA LEU A 61 -6.17 10.93 -3.82
C LEU A 61 -6.07 11.49 -2.40
N ARG A 62 -5.93 12.81 -2.25
CA ARG A 62 -5.74 13.47 -0.94
C ARG A 62 -6.80 13.06 0.07
N ASP A 63 -8.06 13.00 -0.34
CA ASP A 63 -9.21 12.76 0.53
C ASP A 63 -9.68 11.29 0.56
N HIS A 64 -8.88 10.37 -0.01
CA HIS A 64 -9.22 8.96 -0.10
C HIS A 64 -8.19 8.07 0.60
N THR A 65 -8.67 6.97 1.16
CA THR A 65 -7.80 5.85 1.54
C THR A 65 -7.39 5.06 0.30
N PHE A 66 -6.13 4.69 0.20
CA PHE A 66 -5.64 3.92 -0.95
C PHE A 66 -4.51 2.96 -0.59
N ASN A 67 -4.39 1.93 -1.39
CA ASN A 67 -3.26 1.02 -1.43
C ASN A 67 -2.44 1.31 -2.70
N LEU A 68 -1.22 1.80 -2.53
CA LEU A 68 -0.31 2.07 -3.63
C LEU A 68 0.68 0.91 -3.79
N LEU A 69 0.81 0.42 -4.99
CA LEU A 69 1.78 -0.60 -5.37
C LEU A 69 2.76 -0.06 -6.40
N THR A 70 4.01 -0.39 -6.20
CA THR A 70 5.11 -0.02 -7.09
C THR A 70 6.13 -1.16 -7.15
N ASP A 71 6.85 -1.29 -8.24
CA ASP A 71 7.99 -2.20 -8.37
C ASP A 71 9.30 -1.60 -7.82
N SER A 72 9.27 -0.34 -7.40
CA SER A 72 10.40 0.36 -6.83
C SER A 72 10.59 0.07 -5.35
N LEU A 73 11.59 -0.75 -5.03
CA LEU A 73 12.01 -0.98 -3.63
C LEU A 73 12.46 0.31 -2.94
N TYR A 74 13.02 1.26 -3.70
CA TYR A 74 13.38 2.57 -3.17
C TYR A 74 12.15 3.30 -2.64
N ILE A 75 11.09 3.38 -3.43
CA ILE A 75 9.84 4.03 -3.02
C ILE A 75 9.27 3.34 -1.77
N VAL A 76 9.15 2.02 -1.78
CA VAL A 76 8.60 1.28 -0.62
C VAL A 76 9.42 1.55 0.65
N GLY A 77 10.74 1.60 0.54
CA GLY A 77 11.66 1.84 1.65
C GLY A 77 11.55 3.24 2.29
N LEU A 78 10.96 4.21 1.59
CA LEU A 78 10.79 5.57 2.13
C LEU A 78 9.68 5.66 3.18
N PHE A 79 8.58 4.95 2.99
CA PHE A 79 7.32 5.20 3.71
C PHE A 79 7.35 4.89 5.20
N PRO A 80 8.08 3.88 5.70
CA PRO A 80 8.19 3.67 7.14
C PRO A 80 8.76 4.86 7.91
N HIS A 81 9.52 5.73 7.23
CA HIS A 81 10.31 6.79 7.83
C HIS A 81 9.90 8.20 7.40
N ILE A 82 9.32 8.38 6.22
CA ILE A 82 9.12 9.70 5.61
C ILE A 82 8.24 10.64 6.44
N GLU A 83 7.24 10.12 7.16
CA GLU A 83 6.36 10.96 8.00
C GLU A 83 7.12 11.67 9.12
N THR A 84 8.14 11.02 9.67
CA THR A 84 8.91 11.49 10.82
C THR A 84 10.31 12.00 10.44
N ALA A 85 10.72 11.83 9.19
CA ALA A 85 12.03 12.27 8.72
C ALA A 85 12.16 13.79 8.78
N ASN A 86 13.34 14.24 9.19
CA ASN A 86 13.67 15.68 9.14
C ASN A 86 14.23 16.01 7.76
N ILE A 87 13.34 16.28 6.81
CA ILE A 87 13.69 16.63 5.43
C ILE A 87 13.67 18.14 5.32
N HIS A 88 14.83 18.74 5.05
CA HIS A 88 14.95 20.15 4.75
C HIS A 88 14.78 20.38 3.25
N GLU A 89 14.07 21.43 2.90
CA GLU A 89 13.99 21.87 1.52
C GLU A 89 15.38 22.20 1.01
N ASN A 90 15.85 21.41 0.05
CA ASN A 90 17.14 21.63 -0.60
C ASN A 90 16.93 21.76 -2.10
N LYS A 91 17.79 22.53 -2.76
CA LYS A 91 17.73 22.78 -4.22
C LYS A 91 18.09 21.56 -5.07
N THR A 92 18.57 20.46 -4.47
CA THR A 92 18.79 19.21 -5.20
C THR A 92 17.44 18.54 -5.50
N THR A 93 17.25 18.14 -6.74
CA THR A 93 15.96 17.66 -7.28
C THR A 93 15.33 16.53 -6.46
N ILE A 94 16.13 15.58 -5.96
CA ILE A 94 15.60 14.46 -5.18
C ILE A 94 15.06 14.92 -3.81
N PHE A 95 15.74 15.83 -3.12
CA PHE A 95 15.28 16.33 -1.81
C PHE A 95 14.04 17.21 -1.94
N SER A 96 13.92 18.00 -3.00
CA SER A 96 12.71 18.78 -3.25
C SER A 96 11.49 17.86 -3.52
N LEU A 97 11.68 16.75 -4.20
CA LEU A 97 10.62 15.75 -4.41
C LEU A 97 10.25 15.05 -3.11
N LEU A 98 11.23 14.63 -2.30
CA LEU A 98 10.98 14.01 -1.00
C LEU A 98 10.26 14.96 -0.05
N PHE A 99 10.66 16.23 -0.03
CA PHE A 99 10.01 17.28 0.75
C PHE A 99 8.56 17.48 0.28
N GLY A 100 8.34 17.54 -1.04
CA GLY A 100 7.01 17.61 -1.64
C GLY A 100 6.12 16.45 -1.24
N LEU A 101 6.62 15.21 -1.32
CA LEU A 101 5.90 14.02 -0.88
C LEU A 101 5.56 14.08 0.62
N GLN A 102 6.54 14.44 1.47
CA GLN A 102 6.30 14.58 2.90
C GLN A 102 5.21 15.62 3.21
N LYS A 103 5.21 16.72 2.47
CA LYS A 103 4.18 17.76 2.57
C LYS A 103 2.81 17.24 2.24
N GLU A 104 2.66 16.48 1.13
CA GLU A 104 1.38 15.85 0.76
C GLU A 104 0.91 14.86 1.84
N ILE A 105 1.81 14.06 2.39
CA ILE A 105 1.52 13.13 3.49
C ILE A 105 1.05 13.89 4.75
N LYS A 106 1.70 14.99 5.11
CA LYS A 106 1.32 15.78 6.30
C LYS A 106 -0.05 16.44 6.16
N HIS A 107 -0.43 16.84 4.95
CA HIS A 107 -1.71 17.53 4.70
C HIS A 107 -2.91 16.59 4.52
N ARG A 108 -2.71 15.28 4.42
CA ARG A 108 -3.81 14.33 4.30
C ARG A 108 -4.29 13.82 5.66
N ASP A 109 -5.56 13.49 5.76
CA ASP A 109 -6.15 12.87 6.96
C ASP A 109 -6.43 11.37 6.78
N LYS A 110 -6.45 10.91 5.55
CA LYS A 110 -6.76 9.52 5.22
C LYS A 110 -5.52 8.63 5.29
N LYS A 111 -5.73 7.39 5.73
CA LYS A 111 -4.66 6.38 5.75
C LYS A 111 -4.28 5.93 4.35
N TYR A 112 -3.07 5.43 4.23
CA TYR A 112 -2.55 4.86 3.00
C TYR A 112 -1.62 3.68 3.31
N PHE A 113 -1.49 2.79 2.36
CA PHE A 113 -0.53 1.70 2.36
C PHE A 113 0.34 1.82 1.10
N VAL A 114 1.62 1.46 1.23
CA VAL A 114 2.54 1.35 0.09
C VAL A 114 3.21 -0.01 0.13
N GLY A 115 3.10 -0.76 -0.96
CA GLY A 115 3.64 -2.11 -1.07
C GLY A 115 4.47 -2.30 -2.33
N HIS A 116 5.40 -3.26 -2.25
CA HIS A 116 6.20 -3.70 -3.38
C HIS A 116 5.47 -4.79 -4.16
N ILE A 117 5.53 -4.68 -5.47
CA ILE A 117 5.10 -5.72 -6.39
C ILE A 117 6.22 -6.01 -7.37
N ARG A 118 6.47 -7.28 -7.64
CA ARG A 118 7.47 -7.64 -8.67
C ARG A 118 6.91 -7.28 -10.04
N ALA A 119 7.67 -6.48 -10.79
CA ALA A 119 7.39 -6.26 -12.21
C ALA A 119 7.38 -7.60 -12.94
N HIS A 120 6.27 -7.96 -13.54
CA HIS A 120 6.22 -9.11 -14.44
C HIS A 120 6.50 -8.63 -15.86
N SER A 121 7.73 -8.77 -16.25
CA SER A 121 8.15 -8.70 -17.64
C SER A 121 7.45 -9.80 -18.45
N GLY A 122 6.54 -9.45 -19.32
CA GLY A 122 6.06 -10.40 -20.33
C GLY A 122 4.70 -10.17 -20.96
N LEU A 123 3.94 -9.16 -20.57
CA LEU A 123 2.67 -8.85 -21.22
C LEU A 123 2.68 -7.44 -21.85
N PRO A 124 2.32 -7.29 -23.12
CA PRO A 124 2.30 -5.99 -23.78
C PRO A 124 1.08 -5.17 -23.40
N GLY A 125 1.32 -4.01 -22.81
CA GLY A 125 0.37 -2.91 -22.69
C GLY A 125 -0.14 -2.60 -21.27
N PRO A 126 -0.40 -1.31 -20.98
CA PRO A 126 -0.70 -0.82 -19.64
C PRO A 126 -2.03 -1.34 -19.03
N LEU A 127 -2.99 -1.76 -19.84
CA LEU A 127 -4.25 -2.34 -19.38
C LEU A 127 -4.12 -3.78 -18.91
N HIS A 128 -3.25 -4.57 -19.56
CA HIS A 128 -2.95 -5.94 -19.12
C HIS A 128 -2.10 -5.96 -17.86
N GLU A 129 -1.17 -5.03 -17.74
CA GLU A 129 -0.36 -4.86 -16.53
C GLU A 129 -1.23 -4.48 -15.32
N GLY A 130 -2.18 -3.56 -15.48
CA GLY A 130 -3.10 -3.15 -14.43
C GLY A 130 -3.97 -4.31 -13.90
N ASN A 131 -4.48 -5.18 -14.78
CA ASN A 131 -5.26 -6.34 -14.37
C ASN A 131 -4.39 -7.42 -13.72
N ALA A 132 -3.21 -7.71 -14.26
CA ALA A 132 -2.27 -8.66 -13.67
C ALA A 132 -1.77 -8.19 -12.29
N LEU A 133 -1.58 -6.89 -12.13
CA LEU A 133 -1.22 -6.26 -10.86
C LEU A 133 -2.38 -6.29 -9.86
N ALA A 134 -3.62 -6.05 -10.30
CA ALA A 134 -4.80 -6.18 -9.46
C ALA A 134 -5.00 -7.62 -8.96
N ASP A 135 -4.82 -8.61 -9.83
CA ASP A 135 -4.87 -10.03 -9.47
C ASP A 135 -3.75 -10.41 -8.49
N ALA A 136 -2.54 -9.89 -8.71
CA ALA A 136 -1.42 -10.12 -7.81
C ALA A 136 -1.66 -9.51 -6.43
N LEU A 137 -2.24 -8.30 -6.36
CA LEU A 137 -2.61 -7.68 -5.09
C LEU A 137 -3.70 -8.47 -4.38
N THR A 138 -4.72 -8.89 -5.08
CA THR A 138 -5.80 -9.72 -4.52
C THR A 138 -5.22 -10.99 -3.91
N LYS A 139 -4.25 -11.63 -4.58
CA LYS A 139 -3.54 -12.78 -4.05
C LYS A 139 -2.71 -12.44 -2.81
N VAL A 140 -1.98 -11.32 -2.82
CA VAL A 140 -1.18 -10.87 -1.65
C VAL A 140 -2.08 -10.56 -0.46
N ILE A 141 -3.20 -9.89 -0.66
CA ILE A 141 -4.18 -9.61 0.40
C ILE A 141 -4.77 -10.92 0.93
N ALA A 142 -5.13 -11.84 0.05
CA ALA A 142 -5.67 -13.15 0.43
C ALA A 142 -4.64 -13.98 1.22
N LEU A 143 -3.38 -14.00 0.81
CA LEU A 143 -2.30 -14.69 1.52
C LEU A 143 -2.05 -14.08 2.90
N ASN A 144 -1.97 -12.76 3.00
CA ASN A 144 -1.79 -12.06 4.27
C ASN A 144 -2.97 -12.30 5.22
N LEU A 145 -4.19 -12.31 4.70
CA LEU A 145 -5.38 -12.64 5.49
C LEU A 145 -5.35 -14.10 5.96
N HIS A 146 -4.95 -15.02 5.09
CA HIS A 146 -4.83 -16.44 5.43
C HIS A 146 -3.79 -16.69 6.54
N GLU A 147 -2.61 -16.08 6.44
CA GLU A 147 -1.59 -16.13 7.49
C GLU A 147 -2.09 -15.59 8.83
N LYS A 148 -2.82 -14.49 8.81
CA LYS A 148 -3.41 -13.90 10.01
C LYS A 148 -4.44 -14.83 10.65
N ILE A 149 -5.30 -15.43 9.83
CA ILE A 149 -6.30 -16.39 10.27
C ILE A 149 -5.62 -17.61 10.89
N ASP A 150 -4.55 -18.14 10.30
CA ASP A 150 -3.83 -19.28 10.83
C ASP A 150 -3.12 -18.96 12.15
N LYS A 151 -2.50 -17.78 12.25
CA LYS A 151 -1.93 -17.29 13.52
C LYS A 151 -3.02 -17.16 14.60
N ALA A 152 -4.17 -16.61 14.25
CA ALA A 152 -5.31 -16.47 15.16
C ALA A 152 -5.87 -17.83 15.60
N LYS A 153 -5.97 -18.82 14.70
CA LYS A 153 -6.36 -20.20 15.01
C LYS A 153 -5.39 -20.84 16.02
N ASN A 154 -4.08 -20.67 15.78
CA ASN A 154 -3.06 -21.25 16.66
C ASN A 154 -3.08 -20.57 18.04
N SER A 155 -3.21 -19.26 18.11
CA SER A 155 -3.34 -18.52 19.36
C SER A 155 -4.60 -18.92 20.14
N HIS A 156 -5.73 -19.05 19.45
CA HIS A 156 -6.99 -19.49 20.08
C HIS A 156 -6.91 -20.93 20.63
N LYS A 157 -6.17 -21.84 19.97
CA LYS A 157 -5.94 -23.19 20.50
C LYS A 157 -5.25 -23.17 21.86
N ILE A 158 -4.36 -22.21 22.09
CA ILE A 158 -3.54 -22.10 23.31
C ILE A 158 -4.26 -21.27 24.37
N HIS A 159 -4.82 -20.13 24.01
CA HIS A 159 -5.30 -19.10 24.92
C HIS A 159 -6.82 -19.00 25.02
N HIS A 160 -7.58 -19.75 24.23
CA HIS A 160 -9.05 -19.75 24.23
C HIS A 160 -9.68 -18.34 24.16
N GLN A 161 -9.12 -17.49 23.33
CA GLN A 161 -9.53 -16.09 23.19
C GLN A 161 -10.95 -15.95 22.64
N ASN A 162 -11.64 -14.86 23.03
CA ASN A 162 -12.95 -14.52 22.48
C ASN A 162 -12.82 -13.85 21.08
N PRO A 163 -13.94 -13.72 20.30
CA PRO A 163 -13.90 -13.14 18.96
C PRO A 163 -13.38 -11.70 18.91
N ALA A 164 -13.66 -10.91 19.93
CA ALA A 164 -13.23 -9.51 19.99
C ALA A 164 -11.71 -9.42 20.18
N SER A 165 -11.12 -10.25 21.04
CA SER A 165 -9.68 -10.33 21.25
C SER A 165 -8.94 -10.78 20.00
N LEU A 166 -9.44 -11.82 19.32
CA LEU A 166 -8.86 -12.30 18.06
C LEU A 166 -8.89 -11.22 16.96
N ARG A 167 -9.99 -10.48 16.86
CA ARG A 167 -10.07 -9.36 15.92
C ARG A 167 -9.06 -8.27 16.21
N TYR A 168 -8.95 -7.90 17.46
CA TYR A 168 -8.06 -6.82 17.89
C TYR A 168 -6.60 -7.19 17.71
N GLU A 169 -6.21 -8.40 18.13
CA GLU A 169 -4.82 -8.85 18.12
C GLU A 169 -4.32 -9.18 16.70
N PHE A 170 -5.15 -9.88 15.89
CA PHE A 170 -4.73 -10.37 14.57
C PHE A 170 -5.27 -9.54 13.40
N HIS A 171 -6.06 -8.51 13.67
CA HIS A 171 -6.68 -7.65 12.65
C HIS A 171 -7.41 -8.46 11.56
N ILE A 172 -8.20 -9.46 11.97
CA ILE A 172 -9.01 -10.30 11.09
C ILE A 172 -10.48 -9.84 11.06
N PRO A 173 -11.22 -10.13 9.98
CA PRO A 173 -12.65 -9.84 9.88
C PRO A 173 -13.45 -10.50 11.00
N ARG A 174 -14.57 -9.86 11.39
CA ARG A 174 -15.45 -10.36 12.45
C ARG A 174 -15.92 -11.78 12.18
N GLU A 175 -16.25 -12.07 10.93
CA GLU A 175 -16.74 -13.38 10.52
C GLU A 175 -15.65 -14.46 10.65
N ALA A 176 -14.42 -14.17 10.23
CA ALA A 176 -13.29 -15.08 10.41
C ALA A 176 -13.03 -15.39 11.90
N ALA A 177 -13.08 -14.38 12.77
CA ALA A 177 -12.92 -14.57 14.21
C ALA A 177 -14.02 -15.46 14.81
N ARG A 178 -15.27 -15.31 14.35
CA ARG A 178 -16.37 -16.17 14.76
C ARG A 178 -16.19 -17.61 14.32
N GLN A 179 -15.81 -17.82 13.04
CA GLN A 179 -15.59 -19.16 12.49
C GLN A 179 -14.47 -19.91 13.21
N ILE A 180 -13.40 -19.23 13.62
CA ILE A 180 -12.31 -19.83 14.42
C ILE A 180 -12.86 -20.45 15.71
N ILE A 181 -13.77 -19.76 16.38
CA ILE A 181 -14.34 -20.22 17.66
C ILE A 181 -15.37 -21.33 17.43
N MET A 182 -16.21 -21.19 16.40
CA MET A 182 -17.26 -22.19 16.09
C MET A 182 -16.67 -23.50 15.57
N SER A 183 -15.52 -23.48 14.91
CA SER A 183 -14.86 -24.69 14.39
C SER A 183 -14.40 -25.67 15.47
N LYS A 184 -14.50 -25.32 16.74
CA LYS A 184 -14.17 -26.19 17.88
C LYS A 184 -15.37 -26.77 18.63
N LEU A 185 -16.60 -26.48 18.19
CA LEU A 185 -17.75 -27.17 18.77
C LEU A 185 -17.76 -28.60 18.18
N PRO A 186 -17.59 -29.65 18.99
CA PRO A 186 -17.79 -31.00 18.51
C PRO A 186 -19.23 -31.10 18.02
N ASN A 187 -19.42 -31.72 16.85
CA ASN A 187 -20.76 -32.10 16.38
C ASN A 187 -21.38 -33.01 17.45
N ILE A 188 -22.33 -32.45 18.21
CA ILE A 188 -23.22 -33.24 19.07
C ILE A 188 -24.32 -33.79 18.20
#